data_76003790424af555570cd5c81d5e36e3
#
_entry.id   76003790424af555570cd5c81d5e36e3
#
_cell.length_a   1.000
_cell.length_b   1.000
_cell.length_c   1.000
_cell.angle_alpha   90.00
_cell.angle_beta   90.00
_cell.angle_gamma   90.00
#
_symmetry.space_group_name_H-M   'P 1'
#
loop_
_entity.id
_entity.type
_entity.pdbx_description
1 polymer ?
#
loop_
_entity_poly.entity_id
_entity_poly.type
_entity_poly.pdbx_seq_one_letter_code
_entity_poly.pdbx_strand_id
1 'polypeptide(L)'
;MAAAALMTMSALTGCSGKQAVQAVDLTAVSFDEIQKKAKEEGQIASVGMPDDWANWKGSWEAITEKYGLKHEDTDMSSAEELSAFDSEKDAPTKDMGDVGQAFGPQAVDMDVVQPYKATVWDSIPDWAKDPDGKWVISYLGTMSSMANTANVSEPLDSWEALKNSGCKVTLGDVVRGASAQMAVLSCAYAFGGGTDNLEPAFQFFTELAKEGRLDAGTYSLERMTRGEIDVYLTWDYLTLQYRDLAVEAAPDINIACHVMSDGALQSGYALVINKYAPHPYSAALAVEYLLSDEGQIDRARGYARPIRSDVELPSDLAEKMIPDEEYADAIPLTDNEAVSAACAEIASRWEEEIIPLMN
;
A
#
# COMPACT_ATOMS: atom_id res chain seq x y z
N MET A 1 26.16 44.69 66.15
CA MET A 1 25.68 44.96 64.80
C MET A 1 26.07 43.73 63.94
N ALA A 2 25.14 42.82 63.72
CA ALA A 2 25.33 41.61 62.89
C ALA A 2 24.37 41.75 61.72
N ALA A 3 24.92 41.80 60.49
CA ALA A 3 24.15 41.83 59.26
C ALA A 3 23.88 40.40 58.78
N ALA A 4 22.61 40.01 58.69
CA ALA A 4 22.20 38.73 58.16
C ALA A 4 22.03 38.90 56.63
N ALA A 5 22.80 38.13 55.86
CA ALA A 5 22.63 38.00 54.40
C ALA A 5 21.59 36.91 54.09
N LEU A 6 20.45 37.33 53.50
CA LEU A 6 19.48 36.40 52.92
C LEU A 6 19.99 35.97 51.55
N MET A 7 20.30 34.65 51.39
CA MET A 7 20.47 34.00 50.11
C MET A 7 19.11 33.55 49.59
N THR A 8 18.61 34.21 48.54
CA THR A 8 17.48 33.73 47.76
C THR A 8 17.92 32.64 46.78
N MET A 9 17.54 31.41 47.05
CA MET A 9 17.67 30.30 46.10
C MET A 9 16.53 30.42 45.04
N SER A 10 16.89 30.86 43.85
CA SER A 10 15.99 30.76 42.68
C SER A 10 15.97 29.33 42.19
N ALA A 11 14.87 28.63 42.46
CA ALA A 11 14.60 27.32 41.84
C ALA A 11 14.22 27.58 40.36
N LEU A 12 15.12 27.23 39.45
CA LEU A 12 14.83 27.09 38.04
C LEU A 12 14.04 25.76 37.85
N THR A 13 12.71 25.85 37.87
CA THR A 13 11.85 24.80 37.35
C THR A 13 11.90 24.85 35.81
N GLY A 14 12.77 24.04 35.23
CA GLY A 14 12.77 23.78 33.81
C GLY A 14 11.56 22.87 33.45
N CYS A 15 10.42 23.48 33.18
CA CYS A 15 9.39 22.81 32.38
C CYS A 15 9.90 22.74 30.94
N SER A 16 10.45 21.62 30.52
CA SER A 16 10.54 21.27 29.11
C SER A 16 9.12 21.00 28.60
N GLY A 17 8.41 22.06 28.28
CA GLY A 17 7.16 21.94 27.51
C GLY A 17 7.53 21.31 26.18
N LYS A 18 7.03 20.11 25.90
CA LYS A 18 7.00 19.58 24.53
C LYS A 18 6.33 20.66 23.68
N GLN A 19 7.06 21.27 22.75
CA GLN A 19 6.46 22.14 21.75
C GLN A 19 5.55 21.23 20.91
N ALA A 20 4.26 21.53 20.88
CA ALA A 20 3.36 20.92 19.92
C ALA A 20 3.94 21.14 18.53
N VAL A 21 4.06 20.08 17.72
CA VAL A 21 4.50 20.17 16.34
C VAL A 21 3.53 21.12 15.64
N GLN A 22 4.02 22.26 15.17
CA GLN A 22 3.18 23.25 14.50
C GLN A 22 2.99 22.73 13.07
N ALA A 23 1.74 22.45 12.69
CA ALA A 23 1.42 22.02 11.34
C ALA A 23 1.96 23.04 10.31
N VAL A 24 2.72 22.56 9.34
CA VAL A 24 3.28 23.36 8.26
C VAL A 24 2.29 23.35 7.11
N ASP A 25 1.97 24.52 6.55
CA ASP A 25 1.20 24.60 5.32
C ASP A 25 2.12 24.33 4.11
N LEU A 26 2.20 23.08 3.68
CA LEU A 26 3.03 22.67 2.55
C LEU A 26 2.51 23.20 1.20
N THR A 27 1.24 23.63 1.11
CA THR A 27 0.64 24.12 -0.15
C THR A 27 1.16 25.50 -0.57
N ALA A 28 1.71 26.26 0.38
CA ALA A 28 2.25 27.59 0.16
C ALA A 28 3.78 27.60 -0.06
N VAL A 29 4.44 26.42 -0.03
CA VAL A 29 5.91 26.31 -0.07
C VAL A 29 6.38 25.95 -1.48
N SER A 30 7.41 26.64 -1.98
CA SER A 30 8.02 26.32 -3.28
C SER A 30 8.87 25.05 -3.19
N PHE A 31 9.04 24.35 -4.33
CA PHE A 31 9.86 23.15 -4.40
C PHE A 31 11.32 23.39 -3.95
N ASP A 32 11.92 24.52 -4.31
CA ASP A 32 13.27 24.89 -3.86
C ASP A 32 13.36 25.01 -2.34
N GLU A 33 12.32 25.57 -1.72
CA GLU A 33 12.26 25.69 -0.26
C GLU A 33 12.03 24.32 0.40
N ILE A 34 11.20 23.46 -0.19
CA ILE A 34 11.02 22.07 0.28
C ILE A 34 12.36 21.34 0.27
N GLN A 35 13.12 21.39 -0.83
CA GLN A 35 14.43 20.73 -0.91
C GLN A 35 15.40 21.24 0.16
N LYS A 36 15.43 22.56 0.36
CA LYS A 36 16.29 23.18 1.38
C LYS A 36 15.92 22.73 2.78
N LYS A 37 14.62 22.77 3.11
CA LYS A 37 14.10 22.41 4.43
C LYS A 37 14.22 20.91 4.72
N ALA A 38 13.91 20.07 3.75
CA ALA A 38 14.10 18.61 3.87
C ALA A 38 15.57 18.27 4.16
N LYS A 39 16.52 18.96 3.53
CA LYS A 39 17.95 18.80 3.84
C LYS A 39 18.30 19.24 5.28
N GLU A 40 17.62 20.24 5.82
CA GLU A 40 17.77 20.66 7.22
C GLU A 40 17.19 19.60 8.18
N GLU A 41 16.07 18.97 7.83
CA GLU A 41 15.46 17.85 8.57
C GLU A 41 16.34 16.60 8.52
N GLY A 42 16.90 16.26 7.35
CA GLY A 42 17.90 15.22 7.12
C GLY A 42 17.44 13.79 7.34
N GLN A 43 16.15 13.57 7.61
CA GLN A 43 15.58 12.25 7.86
C GLN A 43 14.09 12.21 7.53
N ILE A 44 13.57 10.97 7.36
CA ILE A 44 12.15 10.69 7.14
C ILE A 44 11.81 9.33 7.72
N ALA A 45 10.64 9.22 8.35
CA ALA A 45 10.08 7.97 8.85
C ALA A 45 8.78 7.65 8.11
N SER A 46 8.74 6.55 7.39
CA SER A 46 7.56 6.06 6.69
C SER A 46 6.86 4.91 7.43
N VAL A 47 5.65 4.59 6.99
CA VAL A 47 4.92 3.38 7.36
C VAL A 47 4.34 2.71 6.11
N GLY A 48 4.24 1.39 6.13
CA GLY A 48 3.65 0.60 5.06
C GLY A 48 4.48 0.53 3.78
N MET A 49 5.80 0.75 3.87
CA MET A 49 6.72 0.78 2.73
C MET A 49 7.87 -0.23 2.87
N PRO A 50 7.57 -1.54 3.08
CA PRO A 50 8.60 -2.54 3.31
C PRO A 50 9.47 -2.75 2.05
N ASP A 51 10.73 -3.12 2.27
CA ASP A 51 11.78 -3.27 1.25
C ASP A 51 11.37 -4.12 0.04
N ASP A 52 10.63 -5.19 0.29
CA ASP A 52 10.21 -6.20 -0.69
C ASP A 52 8.85 -5.91 -1.32
N TRP A 53 8.34 -4.68 -1.23
CA TRP A 53 7.08 -4.26 -1.83
C TRP A 53 7.32 -3.21 -2.91
N ALA A 54 6.99 -3.52 -4.17
CA ALA A 54 7.06 -2.58 -5.30
C ALA A 54 8.37 -1.73 -5.33
N ASN A 55 9.52 -2.35 -5.02
CA ASN A 55 10.84 -1.73 -4.98
C ASN A 55 10.95 -0.51 -4.03
N TRP A 56 10.27 -0.53 -2.86
CA TRP A 56 10.44 0.55 -1.88
C TRP A 56 11.90 0.73 -1.49
N LYS A 57 12.65 -0.37 -1.30
CA LYS A 57 14.09 -0.32 -1.03
C LYS A 57 14.84 0.54 -2.04
N GLY A 58 14.71 0.25 -3.33
CA GLY A 58 15.41 1.01 -4.38
C GLY A 58 15.01 2.47 -4.42
N SER A 59 13.72 2.79 -4.23
CA SER A 59 13.25 4.18 -4.18
C SER A 59 13.83 4.94 -2.99
N TRP A 60 13.89 4.32 -1.81
CA TRP A 60 14.47 4.97 -0.63
C TRP A 60 16.01 5.10 -0.71
N GLU A 61 16.70 4.12 -1.30
CA GLU A 61 18.13 4.22 -1.60
C GLU A 61 18.41 5.40 -2.55
N ALA A 62 17.61 5.58 -3.61
CA ALA A 62 17.74 6.68 -4.55
C ALA A 62 17.42 8.04 -3.89
N ILE A 63 16.38 8.14 -3.07
CA ILE A 63 16.07 9.36 -2.29
C ILE A 63 17.23 9.71 -1.35
N THR A 64 17.78 8.71 -0.66
CA THR A 64 18.92 8.90 0.25
C THR A 64 20.17 9.37 -0.51
N GLU A 65 20.49 8.76 -1.65
CA GLU A 65 21.63 9.15 -2.48
C GLU A 65 21.47 10.57 -3.03
N LYS A 66 20.28 10.88 -3.55
CA LYS A 66 20.01 12.16 -4.24
C LYS A 66 19.87 13.34 -3.28
N TYR A 67 19.21 13.15 -2.13
CA TYR A 67 18.84 14.23 -1.23
C TYR A 67 19.50 14.16 0.14
N GLY A 68 20.14 13.06 0.49
CA GLY A 68 20.82 12.88 1.78
C GLY A 68 19.88 12.60 2.96
N LEU A 69 18.62 12.20 2.69
CA LEU A 69 17.67 11.86 3.72
C LEU A 69 17.95 10.46 4.28
N LYS A 70 18.06 10.34 5.59
CA LYS A 70 18.05 9.03 6.27
C LYS A 70 16.64 8.52 6.35
N HIS A 71 16.41 7.30 5.95
CA HIS A 71 15.09 6.70 5.94
C HIS A 71 14.97 5.57 6.95
N GLU A 72 13.82 5.50 7.61
CA GLU A 72 13.38 4.36 8.43
C GLU A 72 11.92 4.06 8.09
N ASP A 73 11.61 2.77 7.85
CA ASP A 73 10.23 2.31 7.67
C ASP A 73 9.76 1.45 8.84
N THR A 74 8.44 1.46 9.06
CA THR A 74 7.78 0.49 9.93
C THR A 74 6.66 -0.17 9.14
N ASP A 75 6.81 -1.46 8.85
CA ASP A 75 5.79 -2.21 8.12
C ASP A 75 4.48 -2.27 8.93
N MET A 76 3.40 -1.80 8.28
CA MET A 76 2.06 -1.72 8.85
C MET A 76 1.03 -1.95 7.74
N SER A 77 -0.12 -2.51 8.10
CA SER A 77 -1.29 -2.50 7.21
C SER A 77 -1.90 -1.09 7.13
N SER A 78 -2.62 -0.79 6.04
CA SER A 78 -3.21 0.54 5.82
C SER A 78 -4.09 1.03 6.99
N ALA A 79 -4.81 0.14 7.64
CA ALA A 79 -5.61 0.48 8.83
C ALA A 79 -4.73 0.82 10.05
N GLU A 80 -3.62 0.09 10.23
CA GLU A 80 -2.68 0.36 11.32
C GLU A 80 -1.93 1.68 11.11
N GLU A 81 -1.58 2.04 9.87
CA GLU A 81 -0.95 3.31 9.52
C GLU A 81 -1.81 4.51 9.96
N LEU A 82 -3.09 4.52 9.56
CA LEU A 82 -4.01 5.60 9.93
C LEU A 82 -4.26 5.65 11.43
N SER A 83 -4.37 4.49 12.08
CA SER A 83 -4.49 4.40 13.53
C SER A 83 -3.25 4.94 14.25
N ALA A 84 -2.04 4.69 13.72
CA ALA A 84 -0.79 5.24 14.26
C ALA A 84 -0.77 6.78 14.15
N PHE A 85 -1.17 7.35 12.99
CA PHE A 85 -1.24 8.79 12.81
C PHE A 85 -2.18 9.47 13.82
N ASP A 86 -3.35 8.88 14.09
CA ASP A 86 -4.29 9.43 15.07
C ASP A 86 -3.81 9.25 16.52
N SER A 87 -3.35 8.07 16.88
CA SER A 87 -2.96 7.76 18.26
C SER A 87 -1.68 8.47 18.70
N GLU A 88 -0.76 8.76 17.76
CA GLU A 88 0.53 9.41 18.03
C GLU A 88 0.50 10.94 17.87
N LYS A 89 -0.65 11.55 17.58
CA LYS A 89 -0.75 13.00 17.25
C LYS A 89 -0.10 13.96 18.27
N ASP A 90 -0.04 13.57 19.54
CA ASP A 90 0.58 14.37 20.59
C ASP A 90 2.11 14.17 20.72
N ALA A 91 2.64 13.10 20.08
CA ALA A 91 4.06 12.78 20.04
C ALA A 91 4.37 11.98 18.76
N PRO A 92 4.20 12.59 17.58
CA PRO A 92 4.27 11.88 16.31
C PRO A 92 5.68 11.38 16.03
N THR A 93 5.75 10.18 15.44
CA THR A 93 7.02 9.52 15.07
C THR A 93 7.07 9.20 13.58
N LYS A 94 5.99 9.39 12.84
CA LYS A 94 5.83 9.00 11.44
C LYS A 94 5.52 10.21 10.57
N ASP A 95 6.13 10.26 9.40
CA ASP A 95 6.02 11.40 8.48
C ASP A 95 5.03 11.15 7.34
N MET A 96 5.02 9.94 6.79
CA MET A 96 4.16 9.59 5.66
C MET A 96 3.84 8.09 5.64
N GLY A 97 2.83 7.72 4.84
CA GLY A 97 2.38 6.34 4.64
C GLY A 97 2.05 6.02 3.20
N ASP A 98 1.92 4.71 2.90
CA ASP A 98 1.53 4.15 1.60
C ASP A 98 0.27 3.29 1.78
N VAL A 99 -0.88 3.92 1.85
CA VAL A 99 -2.15 3.26 2.12
C VAL A 99 -2.86 2.82 0.83
N GLY A 100 -3.55 1.68 0.87
CA GLY A 100 -4.39 1.28 -0.26
C GLY A 100 -5.42 2.35 -0.61
N GLN A 101 -5.79 2.46 -1.88
CA GLN A 101 -6.69 3.50 -2.42
C GLN A 101 -7.94 3.73 -1.56
N ALA A 102 -8.57 2.67 -1.07
CA ALA A 102 -9.77 2.76 -0.23
C ALA A 102 -9.55 3.52 1.10
N PHE A 103 -8.32 3.58 1.58
CA PHE A 103 -7.95 4.26 2.83
C PHE A 103 -7.64 5.74 2.64
N GLY A 104 -7.46 6.23 1.40
CA GLY A 104 -7.28 7.65 1.11
C GLY A 104 -8.43 8.51 1.63
N PRO A 105 -9.69 8.27 1.24
CA PRO A 105 -10.86 8.96 1.80
C PRO A 105 -10.98 8.82 3.32
N GLN A 106 -10.71 7.63 3.87
CA GLN A 106 -10.76 7.41 5.32
C GLN A 106 -9.73 8.27 6.07
N ALA A 107 -8.51 8.43 5.53
CA ALA A 107 -7.50 9.30 6.11
C ALA A 107 -7.93 10.77 6.16
N VAL A 108 -8.69 11.21 5.14
CA VAL A 108 -9.28 12.56 5.10
C VAL A 108 -10.37 12.71 6.17
N ASP A 109 -11.27 11.74 6.28
CA ASP A 109 -12.37 11.74 7.26
C ASP A 109 -11.86 11.69 8.71
N MET A 110 -10.77 10.97 8.96
CA MET A 110 -10.09 10.94 10.26
C MET A 110 -9.31 12.22 10.58
N ASP A 111 -9.15 13.13 9.61
CA ASP A 111 -8.36 14.38 9.73
C ASP A 111 -6.91 14.16 10.19
N VAL A 112 -6.28 13.07 9.72
CA VAL A 112 -4.90 12.67 10.09
C VAL A 112 -3.86 12.96 9.02
N VAL A 113 -4.25 13.50 7.87
CA VAL A 113 -3.38 13.81 6.73
C VAL A 113 -3.41 15.27 6.36
N GLN A 114 -2.30 15.77 5.80
CA GLN A 114 -2.17 17.14 5.33
C GLN A 114 -1.99 17.21 3.81
N PRO A 115 -2.41 18.32 3.17
CA PRO A 115 -2.35 18.47 1.73
C PRO A 115 -0.95 18.79 1.22
N TYR A 116 -0.61 18.15 0.09
CA TYR A 116 0.54 18.51 -0.74
C TYR A 116 0.28 18.12 -2.21
N LYS A 117 0.59 19.01 -3.14
CA LYS A 117 0.49 18.78 -4.59
C LYS A 117 1.88 18.84 -5.21
N ALA A 118 2.37 17.70 -5.70
CA ALA A 118 3.65 17.62 -6.39
C ALA A 118 3.67 18.44 -7.68
N THR A 119 4.87 18.78 -8.15
CA THR A 119 5.06 19.57 -9.39
C THR A 119 4.45 18.90 -10.63
N VAL A 120 4.32 17.58 -10.63
CA VAL A 120 3.69 16.77 -11.71
C VAL A 120 2.20 16.47 -11.48
N TRP A 121 1.56 17.18 -10.56
CA TRP A 121 0.17 16.93 -10.13
C TRP A 121 -0.83 16.82 -11.28
N ASP A 122 -0.69 17.66 -12.30
CA ASP A 122 -1.61 17.71 -13.44
C ASP A 122 -1.47 16.50 -14.40
N SER A 123 -0.35 15.75 -14.33
CA SER A 123 -0.13 14.51 -15.09
C SER A 123 -0.78 13.28 -14.44
N ILE A 124 -1.31 13.41 -13.22
CA ILE A 124 -1.95 12.32 -12.49
C ILE A 124 -3.45 12.36 -12.79
N PRO A 125 -4.09 11.21 -13.11
CA PRO A 125 -5.53 11.15 -13.35
C PRO A 125 -6.35 11.68 -12.15
N ASP A 126 -7.46 12.36 -12.41
CA ASP A 126 -8.28 12.96 -11.34
C ASP A 126 -8.84 11.94 -10.35
N TRP A 127 -9.16 10.73 -10.82
CA TRP A 127 -9.64 9.65 -9.95
C TRP A 127 -8.56 9.11 -8.98
N ALA A 128 -7.29 9.36 -9.28
CA ALA A 128 -6.14 8.85 -8.55
C ALA A 128 -5.59 9.84 -7.51
N LYS A 129 -6.31 10.89 -7.19
CA LYS A 129 -5.86 11.93 -6.27
C LYS A 129 -7.01 12.64 -5.58
N ASP A 130 -6.79 13.07 -4.36
CA ASP A 130 -7.71 13.96 -3.66
C ASP A 130 -7.63 15.38 -4.26
N PRO A 131 -8.76 16.04 -4.57
CA PRO A 131 -8.73 17.36 -5.19
C PRO A 131 -8.00 18.43 -4.35
N ASP A 132 -7.97 18.28 -3.03
CA ASP A 132 -7.26 19.17 -2.12
C ASP A 132 -5.79 18.76 -1.90
N GLY A 133 -5.37 17.59 -2.41
CA GLY A 133 -3.99 17.10 -2.31
C GLY A 133 -3.68 16.32 -1.04
N LYS A 134 -4.69 15.80 -0.35
CA LYS A 134 -4.50 15.07 0.91
C LYS A 134 -4.01 13.63 0.74
N TRP A 135 -4.21 13.06 -0.44
CA TRP A 135 -3.65 11.79 -0.86
C TRP A 135 -3.46 11.75 -2.38
N VAL A 136 -2.58 10.89 -2.86
CA VAL A 136 -2.32 10.67 -4.27
C VAL A 136 -1.83 9.25 -4.51
N ILE A 137 -2.45 8.52 -5.44
CA ILE A 137 -1.96 7.20 -5.86
C ILE A 137 -0.61 7.38 -6.56
N SER A 138 0.37 6.58 -6.18
CA SER A 138 1.73 6.67 -6.72
C SER A 138 2.09 5.58 -7.72
N TYR A 139 1.38 4.45 -7.70
CA TYR A 139 1.54 3.33 -8.63
C TYR A 139 0.29 2.47 -8.66
N LEU A 140 0.18 1.65 -9.68
CA LEU A 140 -0.96 0.76 -9.91
C LEU A 140 -0.58 -0.70 -9.71
N GLY A 141 -1.55 -1.47 -9.25
CA GLY A 141 -1.58 -2.92 -9.29
C GLY A 141 -2.89 -3.43 -9.88
N THR A 142 -2.84 -4.59 -10.50
CA THR A 142 -4.02 -5.29 -11.01
C THR A 142 -4.14 -6.64 -10.30
N MET A 143 -5.36 -7.04 -9.94
CA MET A 143 -5.59 -8.29 -9.23
C MET A 143 -5.09 -9.47 -10.03
N SER A 144 -4.28 -10.31 -9.41
CA SER A 144 -3.60 -11.43 -10.03
C SER A 144 -3.54 -12.67 -9.14
N SER A 145 -3.26 -13.81 -9.73
CA SER A 145 -2.97 -15.06 -9.04
C SER A 145 -1.50 -15.46 -9.18
N MET A 146 -0.97 -16.10 -8.16
CA MET A 146 0.33 -16.74 -8.13
C MET A 146 0.17 -18.19 -7.67
N ALA A 147 0.65 -19.15 -8.45
CA ALA A 147 0.50 -20.58 -8.15
C ALA A 147 1.80 -21.36 -8.39
N ASN A 148 2.08 -22.34 -7.54
CA ASN A 148 3.13 -23.33 -7.79
C ASN A 148 2.60 -24.41 -8.75
N THR A 149 3.09 -24.43 -9.99
CA THR A 149 2.62 -25.36 -11.03
C THR A 149 2.96 -26.82 -10.78
N ALA A 150 3.81 -27.12 -9.80
CA ALA A 150 4.00 -28.49 -9.34
C ALA A 150 2.78 -29.03 -8.57
N ASN A 151 1.99 -28.16 -7.96
CA ASN A 151 0.79 -28.50 -7.18
C ASN A 151 -0.51 -28.28 -7.96
N VAL A 152 -0.44 -27.49 -9.04
CA VAL A 152 -1.61 -27.02 -9.81
C VAL A 152 -1.39 -27.36 -11.28
N SER A 153 -2.29 -28.12 -11.88
CA SER A 153 -2.16 -28.61 -13.26
C SER A 153 -2.80 -27.72 -14.33
N GLU A 154 -3.66 -26.79 -13.92
CA GLU A 154 -4.41 -25.90 -14.80
C GLU A 154 -4.06 -24.44 -14.50
N PRO A 155 -4.11 -23.54 -15.48
CA PRO A 155 -4.01 -22.10 -15.20
C PRO A 155 -5.10 -21.66 -14.23
N LEU A 156 -4.71 -20.93 -13.18
CA LEU A 156 -5.65 -20.35 -12.22
C LEU A 156 -5.69 -18.83 -12.44
N ASP A 157 -6.09 -18.45 -13.63
CA ASP A 157 -6.14 -17.08 -14.15
C ASP A 157 -7.54 -16.45 -14.06
N SER A 158 -8.47 -17.09 -13.34
CA SER A 158 -9.83 -16.60 -13.15
C SER A 158 -10.46 -17.11 -11.84
N TRP A 159 -11.40 -16.36 -11.29
CA TRP A 159 -12.20 -16.78 -10.13
C TRP A 159 -13.05 -18.03 -10.44
N GLU A 160 -13.53 -18.16 -11.68
CA GLU A 160 -14.27 -19.35 -12.12
C GLU A 160 -13.34 -20.58 -12.14
N ALA A 161 -12.09 -20.44 -12.60
CA ALA A 161 -11.10 -21.51 -12.54
C ALA A 161 -10.78 -21.91 -11.09
N LEU A 162 -10.59 -20.92 -10.20
CA LEU A 162 -10.36 -21.15 -8.77
C LEU A 162 -11.53 -21.88 -8.11
N LYS A 163 -12.77 -21.52 -8.42
CA LYS A 163 -13.97 -22.19 -7.92
C LYS A 163 -13.93 -23.67 -8.21
N ASN A 164 -13.54 -24.04 -9.41
CA ASN A 164 -13.58 -25.42 -9.92
C ASN A 164 -12.30 -26.23 -9.62
N SER A 165 -11.22 -25.59 -9.12
CA SER A 165 -9.89 -26.21 -9.02
C SER A 165 -9.71 -27.16 -7.83
N GLY A 166 -10.43 -26.98 -6.75
CA GLY A 166 -10.14 -27.67 -5.47
C GLY A 166 -8.91 -27.16 -4.72
N CYS A 167 -8.22 -26.13 -5.23
CA CYS A 167 -7.00 -25.57 -4.64
C CYS A 167 -7.26 -24.82 -3.34
N LYS A 168 -6.24 -24.77 -2.48
CA LYS A 168 -6.22 -23.93 -1.29
C LYS A 168 -5.75 -22.51 -1.64
N VAL A 169 -6.54 -21.55 -1.26
CA VAL A 169 -6.36 -20.13 -1.59
C VAL A 169 -6.04 -19.32 -0.34
N THR A 170 -5.07 -18.40 -0.42
CA THR A 170 -4.86 -17.37 0.58
C THR A 170 -4.96 -15.97 -0.03
N LEU A 171 -5.48 -15.03 0.75
CA LEU A 171 -5.56 -13.60 0.42
C LEU A 171 -4.70 -12.75 1.37
N GLY A 172 -4.24 -13.34 2.48
CA GLY A 172 -3.69 -12.61 3.61
C GLY A 172 -4.77 -12.06 4.57
N ASP A 173 -4.48 -10.96 5.25
CA ASP A 173 -5.37 -10.38 6.27
C ASP A 173 -6.44 -9.48 5.64
N VAL A 174 -7.63 -10.01 5.43
CA VAL A 174 -8.76 -9.27 4.82
C VAL A 174 -9.30 -8.18 5.75
N VAL A 175 -9.18 -8.34 7.06
CA VAL A 175 -9.72 -7.34 8.01
C VAL A 175 -8.92 -6.04 7.97
N ARG A 176 -7.59 -6.11 7.76
CA ARG A 176 -6.70 -4.96 7.86
C ARG A 176 -5.95 -4.60 6.57
N GLY A 177 -5.80 -5.54 5.66
CA GLY A 177 -4.97 -5.40 4.47
C GLY A 177 -5.75 -5.00 3.22
N ALA A 178 -5.37 -3.88 2.60
CA ALA A 178 -6.04 -3.35 1.41
C ALA A 178 -5.99 -4.33 0.22
N SER A 179 -4.87 -4.99 -0.05
CA SER A 179 -4.74 -5.97 -1.14
C SER A 179 -5.71 -7.14 -0.99
N ALA A 180 -5.86 -7.65 0.24
CA ALA A 180 -6.78 -8.74 0.53
C ALA A 180 -8.26 -8.33 0.39
N GLN A 181 -8.62 -7.11 0.81
CA GLN A 181 -9.95 -6.55 0.57
C GLN A 181 -10.24 -6.38 -0.92
N MET A 182 -9.26 -5.94 -1.70
CA MET A 182 -9.37 -5.84 -3.15
C MET A 182 -9.53 -7.20 -3.82
N ALA A 183 -8.91 -8.27 -3.32
CA ALA A 183 -9.14 -9.62 -3.83
C ALA A 183 -10.59 -10.06 -3.60
N VAL A 184 -11.18 -9.77 -2.43
CA VAL A 184 -12.60 -10.04 -2.18
C VAL A 184 -13.51 -9.25 -3.11
N LEU A 185 -13.21 -7.97 -3.32
CA LEU A 185 -13.97 -7.11 -4.24
C LEU A 185 -13.84 -7.60 -5.68
N SER A 186 -12.65 -8.03 -6.13
CA SER A 186 -12.41 -8.65 -7.43
C SER A 186 -13.30 -9.88 -7.64
N CYS A 187 -13.39 -10.74 -6.63
CA CYS A 187 -14.31 -11.88 -6.66
C CYS A 187 -15.78 -11.45 -6.82
N ALA A 188 -16.21 -10.36 -6.16
CA ALA A 188 -17.56 -9.86 -6.33
C ALA A 188 -17.83 -9.45 -7.79
N TYR A 189 -16.92 -8.71 -8.40
CA TYR A 189 -17.03 -8.30 -9.80
C TYR A 189 -17.07 -9.50 -10.76
N ALA A 190 -16.21 -10.51 -10.54
CA ALA A 190 -16.16 -11.72 -11.36
C ALA A 190 -17.51 -12.48 -11.41
N PHE A 191 -18.24 -12.45 -10.32
CA PHE A 191 -19.54 -13.14 -10.21
C PHE A 191 -20.75 -12.20 -10.33
N GLY A 192 -20.57 -11.03 -10.95
CA GLY A 192 -21.64 -10.11 -11.31
C GLY A 192 -22.12 -9.18 -10.18
N GLY A 193 -21.32 -9.06 -9.12
CA GLY A 193 -21.46 -8.04 -8.08
C GLY A 193 -20.64 -6.79 -8.38
N GLY A 194 -20.28 -6.05 -7.32
CA GLY A 194 -19.53 -4.80 -7.41
C GLY A 194 -19.40 -4.15 -6.05
N THR A 195 -19.05 -2.86 -6.02
CA THR A 195 -18.94 -2.09 -4.77
C THR A 195 -20.26 -1.98 -4.01
N ASP A 196 -21.39 -2.09 -4.69
CA ASP A 196 -22.75 -2.01 -4.14
C ASP A 196 -23.39 -3.39 -3.88
N ASN A 197 -22.69 -4.48 -4.27
CA ASN A 197 -23.19 -5.85 -4.10
C ASN A 197 -22.02 -6.82 -3.88
N LEU A 198 -21.70 -7.10 -2.63
CA LEU A 198 -20.62 -8.00 -2.23
C LEU A 198 -21.08 -9.46 -2.07
N GLU A 199 -22.37 -9.73 -2.17
CA GLU A 199 -22.96 -11.04 -1.90
C GLU A 199 -22.34 -12.19 -2.70
N PRO A 200 -22.04 -12.05 -4.01
CA PRO A 200 -21.40 -13.11 -4.78
C PRO A 200 -20.03 -13.55 -4.21
N ALA A 201 -19.21 -12.57 -3.74
CA ALA A 201 -17.92 -12.88 -3.12
C ALA A 201 -18.10 -13.61 -1.78
N PHE A 202 -19.00 -13.14 -0.93
CA PHE A 202 -19.25 -13.78 0.37
C PHE A 202 -19.81 -15.19 0.23
N GLN A 203 -20.62 -15.47 -0.79
CA GLN A 203 -21.04 -16.84 -1.12
C GLN A 203 -19.85 -17.70 -1.51
N PHE A 204 -19.00 -17.22 -2.42
CA PHE A 204 -17.79 -17.92 -2.86
C PHE A 204 -16.87 -18.26 -1.69
N PHE A 205 -16.49 -17.27 -0.86
CA PHE A 205 -15.58 -17.49 0.26
C PHE A 205 -16.20 -18.31 1.39
N THR A 206 -17.50 -18.23 1.58
CA THR A 206 -18.23 -19.12 2.50
C THR A 206 -18.12 -20.60 2.06
N GLU A 207 -18.24 -20.87 0.75
CA GLU A 207 -18.06 -22.21 0.20
C GLU A 207 -16.62 -22.69 0.41
N LEU A 208 -15.61 -21.87 0.03
CA LEU A 208 -14.20 -22.21 0.22
C LEU A 208 -13.85 -22.48 1.70
N ALA A 209 -14.34 -21.64 2.61
CA ALA A 209 -14.10 -21.82 4.04
C ALA A 209 -14.70 -23.12 4.57
N LYS A 210 -15.95 -23.45 4.20
CA LYS A 210 -16.60 -24.72 4.57
C LYS A 210 -15.92 -25.96 4.01
N GLU A 211 -15.29 -25.84 2.83
CA GLU A 211 -14.52 -26.91 2.20
C GLU A 211 -13.09 -27.03 2.75
N GLY A 212 -12.66 -26.12 3.64
CA GLY A 212 -11.29 -26.06 4.17
C GLY A 212 -10.25 -25.64 3.13
N ARG A 213 -10.66 -24.93 2.10
CA ARG A 213 -9.85 -24.43 0.99
C ARG A 213 -9.41 -22.97 1.17
N LEU A 214 -9.98 -22.25 2.11
CA LEU A 214 -9.61 -20.87 2.43
C LEU A 214 -8.61 -20.88 3.58
N ASP A 215 -7.45 -20.26 3.36
CA ASP A 215 -6.38 -20.14 4.33
C ASP A 215 -6.31 -18.70 4.88
N ALA A 216 -6.28 -18.56 6.21
CA ALA A 216 -6.22 -17.27 6.89
C ALA A 216 -4.79 -16.73 7.08
N GLY A 217 -3.77 -17.51 6.71
CA GLY A 217 -2.38 -17.13 6.91
C GLY A 217 -1.83 -16.21 5.81
N THR A 218 -0.72 -15.58 6.12
CA THR A 218 0.04 -14.80 5.13
C THR A 218 0.75 -15.73 4.14
N TYR A 219 1.01 -15.20 2.95
CA TYR A 219 1.86 -15.88 1.99
C TYR A 219 3.27 -16.09 2.57
N SER A 220 3.85 -17.26 2.29
CA SER A 220 5.30 -17.46 2.32
C SER A 220 5.68 -18.54 1.30
N LEU A 221 6.86 -18.40 0.72
CA LEU A 221 7.40 -19.39 -0.21
C LEU A 221 7.45 -20.78 0.40
N GLU A 222 7.83 -20.87 1.68
CA GLU A 222 7.90 -22.13 2.41
C GLU A 222 6.53 -22.83 2.51
N ARG A 223 5.46 -22.09 2.78
CA ARG A 223 4.09 -22.63 2.83
C ARG A 223 3.60 -23.10 1.47
N MET A 224 3.90 -22.33 0.42
CA MET A 224 3.56 -22.69 -0.96
C MET A 224 4.33 -23.94 -1.44
N THR A 225 5.62 -24.04 -1.14
CA THR A 225 6.44 -25.22 -1.52
C THR A 225 6.04 -26.46 -0.76
N ARG A 226 5.53 -26.34 0.46
CA ARG A 226 4.98 -27.47 1.24
C ARG A 226 3.56 -27.89 0.83
N GLY A 227 2.91 -27.15 -0.07
CA GLY A 227 1.52 -27.38 -0.45
C GLY A 227 0.52 -27.05 0.68
N GLU A 228 0.90 -26.15 1.62
CA GLU A 228 -0.03 -25.64 2.61
C GLU A 228 -1.00 -24.64 2.00
N ILE A 229 -0.53 -23.90 0.99
CA ILE A 229 -1.30 -23.03 0.09
C ILE A 229 -0.93 -23.38 -1.35
N ASP A 230 -1.90 -23.38 -2.25
CA ASP A 230 -1.69 -23.65 -3.67
C ASP A 230 -1.66 -22.35 -4.48
N VAL A 231 -2.49 -21.37 -4.09
CA VAL A 231 -2.69 -20.10 -4.78
C VAL A 231 -2.67 -18.94 -3.81
N TYR A 232 -1.93 -17.90 -4.18
CA TYR A 232 -1.98 -16.60 -3.54
C TYR A 232 -2.58 -15.57 -4.49
N LEU A 233 -3.59 -14.84 -4.03
CA LEU A 233 -4.26 -13.77 -4.76
C LEU A 233 -3.84 -12.42 -4.18
N THR A 234 -3.22 -11.62 -5.02
CA THR A 234 -2.75 -10.28 -4.67
C THR A 234 -2.47 -9.46 -5.93
N TRP A 235 -1.79 -8.34 -5.80
CA TRP A 235 -1.40 -7.49 -6.91
C TRP A 235 -0.37 -8.17 -7.84
N ASP A 236 -0.44 -7.89 -9.13
CA ASP A 236 0.45 -8.40 -10.18
C ASP A 236 1.93 -8.13 -9.89
N TYR A 237 2.28 -6.94 -9.42
CA TYR A 237 3.66 -6.62 -9.06
C TYR A 237 4.18 -7.48 -7.89
N LEU A 238 3.33 -7.83 -6.92
CA LEU A 238 3.72 -8.72 -5.83
C LEU A 238 3.89 -10.16 -6.29
N THR A 239 2.97 -10.65 -7.12
CA THR A 239 3.10 -12.03 -7.64
C THR A 239 4.38 -12.18 -8.45
N LEU A 240 4.75 -11.18 -9.26
CA LEU A 240 5.99 -11.18 -10.03
C LEU A 240 7.24 -11.10 -9.13
N GLN A 241 7.22 -10.24 -8.13
CA GLN A 241 8.32 -10.11 -7.19
C GLN A 241 8.51 -11.38 -6.35
N TYR A 242 7.44 -11.95 -5.84
CA TYR A 242 7.51 -13.21 -5.09
C TYR A 242 7.90 -14.40 -5.97
N ARG A 243 7.53 -14.41 -7.26
CA ARG A 243 8.04 -15.38 -8.24
C ARG A 243 9.56 -15.29 -8.35
N ASP A 244 10.10 -14.08 -8.50
CA ASP A 244 11.55 -13.89 -8.65
C ASP A 244 12.31 -14.30 -7.39
N LEU A 245 11.81 -13.94 -6.21
CA LEU A 245 12.35 -14.39 -4.92
C LEU A 245 12.26 -15.92 -4.76
N ALA A 246 11.17 -16.53 -5.24
CA ALA A 246 11.01 -17.98 -5.22
C ALA A 246 12.02 -18.67 -6.11
N VAL A 247 12.25 -18.17 -7.31
CA VAL A 247 13.24 -18.72 -8.26
C VAL A 247 14.68 -18.51 -7.74
N GLU A 248 14.97 -17.38 -7.10
CA GLU A 248 16.27 -17.14 -6.46
C GLU A 248 16.54 -18.16 -5.34
N ALA A 249 15.55 -18.40 -4.48
CA ALA A 249 15.68 -19.31 -3.35
C ALA A 249 15.67 -20.79 -3.76
N ALA A 250 14.92 -21.15 -4.81
CA ALA A 250 14.72 -22.49 -5.32
C ALA A 250 14.63 -22.49 -6.85
N PRO A 251 15.78 -22.56 -7.57
CA PRO A 251 15.82 -22.39 -9.03
C PRO A 251 14.97 -23.41 -9.84
N ASP A 252 14.62 -24.54 -9.25
CA ASP A 252 13.78 -25.55 -9.88
C ASP A 252 12.27 -25.36 -9.62
N ILE A 253 11.90 -24.33 -8.85
CA ILE A 253 10.48 -24.03 -8.59
C ILE A 253 9.84 -23.42 -9.83
N ASN A 254 8.59 -23.81 -10.10
CA ASN A 254 7.84 -23.31 -11.25
C ASN A 254 6.63 -22.53 -10.75
N ILE A 255 6.70 -21.22 -10.81
CA ILE A 255 5.64 -20.30 -10.38
C ILE A 255 4.99 -19.68 -11.62
N ALA A 256 3.68 -19.84 -11.73
CA ALA A 256 2.86 -19.11 -12.70
C ALA A 256 2.21 -17.88 -12.03
N CYS A 257 2.22 -16.76 -12.75
CA CYS A 257 1.55 -15.52 -12.33
C CYS A 257 0.67 -15.05 -13.48
N HIS A 258 -0.62 -14.77 -13.21
CA HIS A 258 -1.58 -14.33 -14.20
C HIS A 258 -2.44 -13.19 -13.65
N VAL A 259 -2.77 -12.21 -14.49
CA VAL A 259 -3.87 -11.28 -14.21
C VAL A 259 -5.18 -12.08 -14.23
N MET A 260 -6.10 -11.76 -13.31
CA MET A 260 -7.41 -12.43 -13.27
C MET A 260 -8.24 -12.00 -14.50
N SER A 261 -8.59 -12.93 -15.36
CA SER A 261 -9.34 -12.67 -16.61
C SER A 261 -10.82 -12.31 -16.35
N ASP A 262 -11.32 -12.63 -15.16
CA ASP A 262 -12.64 -12.26 -14.68
C ASP A 262 -12.50 -11.45 -13.36
N GLY A 263 -12.81 -10.17 -13.38
CA GLY A 263 -12.63 -9.31 -12.20
C GLY A 263 -11.20 -8.79 -12.01
N ALA A 264 -10.50 -8.45 -13.11
CA ALA A 264 -9.17 -7.83 -13.10
C ALA A 264 -9.23 -6.39 -12.54
N LEU A 265 -9.56 -6.23 -11.26
CA LEU A 265 -9.62 -4.90 -10.64
C LEU A 265 -8.25 -4.25 -10.64
N GLN A 266 -8.21 -3.01 -11.11
CA GLN A 266 -7.03 -2.15 -11.05
C GLN A 266 -7.23 -1.06 -10.00
N SER A 267 -6.29 -0.99 -9.10
CA SER A 267 -6.25 -0.02 -8.01
C SER A 267 -4.80 0.33 -7.70
N GLY A 268 -4.56 1.12 -6.66
CA GLY A 268 -3.21 1.52 -6.30
C GLY A 268 -3.06 1.81 -4.83
N TYR A 269 -1.87 2.31 -4.50
CA TYR A 269 -1.56 2.79 -3.15
C TYR A 269 -1.35 4.29 -3.18
N ALA A 270 -1.92 4.93 -2.18
CA ALA A 270 -1.91 6.35 -2.03
C ALA A 270 -0.84 6.79 -1.02
N LEU A 271 0.04 7.67 -1.47
CA LEU A 271 0.90 8.42 -0.57
C LEU A 271 0.05 9.38 0.25
N VAL A 272 0.24 9.35 1.55
CA VAL A 272 -0.37 10.26 2.52
C VAL A 272 0.72 10.89 3.39
N ILE A 273 0.65 12.19 3.62
CA ILE A 273 1.55 12.89 4.55
C ILE A 273 0.82 13.04 5.88
N ASN A 274 1.40 12.51 6.96
CA ASN A 274 0.85 12.66 8.30
C ASN A 274 0.68 14.15 8.64
N LYS A 275 -0.51 14.53 9.09
CA LYS A 275 -0.83 15.92 9.51
C LYS A 275 0.11 16.44 10.59
N TYR A 276 0.62 15.54 11.40
CA TYR A 276 1.50 15.82 12.54
C TYR A 276 2.96 15.46 12.28
N ALA A 277 3.34 15.23 11.01
CA ALA A 277 4.67 14.77 10.61
C ALA A 277 5.79 15.55 11.30
N PRO A 278 6.76 14.87 11.94
CA PRO A 278 7.95 15.52 12.49
C PRO A 278 8.84 16.16 11.41
N HIS A 279 8.85 15.58 10.19
CA HIS A 279 9.67 16.01 9.07
C HIS A 279 8.81 16.25 7.82
N PRO A 280 7.91 17.25 7.83
CA PRO A 280 6.92 17.46 6.77
C PRO A 280 7.54 17.83 5.42
N TYR A 281 8.67 18.50 5.40
CA TYR A 281 9.36 18.85 4.16
C TYR A 281 10.06 17.64 3.53
N SER A 282 10.60 16.74 4.33
CA SER A 282 11.15 15.47 3.86
C SER A 282 10.06 14.59 3.26
N ALA A 283 8.87 14.55 3.87
CA ALA A 283 7.72 13.84 3.32
C ALA A 283 7.27 14.43 1.97
N ALA A 284 7.15 15.76 1.85
CA ALA A 284 6.82 16.42 0.60
C ALA A 284 7.89 16.17 -0.49
N LEU A 285 9.17 16.18 -0.13
CA LEU A 285 10.26 15.89 -1.06
C LEU A 285 10.22 14.42 -1.54
N ALA A 286 9.88 13.49 -0.66
CA ALA A 286 9.69 12.09 -1.03
C ALA A 286 8.51 11.93 -2.02
N VAL A 287 7.37 12.61 -1.80
CA VAL A 287 6.24 12.62 -2.73
C VAL A 287 6.65 13.16 -4.11
N GLU A 288 7.44 14.24 -4.17
CA GLU A 288 7.98 14.78 -5.44
C GLU A 288 8.81 13.74 -6.19
N TYR A 289 9.72 13.05 -5.49
CA TYR A 289 10.55 12.03 -6.11
C TYR A 289 9.73 10.85 -6.61
N LEU A 290 8.86 10.31 -5.76
CA LEU A 290 8.07 9.12 -6.07
C LEU A 290 7.12 9.30 -7.25
N LEU A 291 6.65 10.53 -7.48
CA LEU A 291 5.79 10.88 -8.61
C LEU A 291 6.57 11.38 -9.84
N SER A 292 7.88 11.62 -9.74
CA SER A 292 8.72 11.98 -10.90
C SER A 292 8.90 10.80 -11.86
N ASP A 293 9.40 11.05 -13.07
CA ASP A 293 9.72 9.99 -14.05
C ASP A 293 10.68 8.96 -13.46
N GLU A 294 11.71 9.43 -12.75
CA GLU A 294 12.71 8.59 -12.09
C GLU A 294 12.07 7.68 -11.03
N GLY A 295 11.25 8.26 -10.15
CA GLY A 295 10.54 7.50 -9.10
C GLY A 295 9.53 6.50 -9.65
N GLN A 296 8.82 6.87 -10.73
CA GLN A 296 7.88 5.96 -11.41
C GLN A 296 8.60 4.78 -12.08
N ILE A 297 9.77 5.02 -12.68
CA ILE A 297 10.63 3.95 -13.24
C ILE A 297 11.18 3.07 -12.11
N ASP A 298 11.59 3.63 -10.98
CA ASP A 298 12.04 2.85 -9.83
C ASP A 298 10.95 1.95 -9.26
N ARG A 299 9.69 2.44 -9.22
CA ARG A 299 8.53 1.61 -8.87
C ARG A 299 8.34 0.45 -9.84
N ALA A 300 8.47 0.72 -11.14
CA ALA A 300 8.35 -0.30 -12.18
C ALA A 300 9.47 -1.35 -12.14
N ARG A 301 10.64 -1.06 -11.54
CA ARG A 301 11.67 -2.08 -11.24
C ARG A 301 11.19 -3.14 -10.24
N GLY A 302 10.20 -2.80 -9.40
CA GLY A 302 9.44 -3.73 -8.57
C GLY A 302 8.13 -4.16 -9.21
N TYR A 303 8.02 -4.06 -10.53
CA TYR A 303 6.86 -4.46 -11.35
C TYR A 303 5.59 -3.61 -11.17
N ALA A 304 5.56 -2.63 -10.28
CA ALA A 304 4.41 -1.75 -10.09
C ALA A 304 4.25 -0.80 -11.29
N ARG A 305 3.03 -0.76 -11.85
CA ARG A 305 2.78 0.08 -13.04
C ARG A 305 2.71 1.56 -12.64
N PRO A 306 3.33 2.47 -13.44
CA PRO A 306 3.23 3.91 -13.20
C PRO A 306 1.79 4.40 -13.15
N ILE A 307 1.49 5.32 -12.24
CA ILE A 307 0.19 6.03 -12.24
C ILE A 307 0.13 7.06 -13.38
N ARG A 308 1.26 7.58 -13.80
CA ARG A 308 1.39 8.54 -14.86
C ARG A 308 1.56 7.84 -16.21
N SER A 309 0.64 8.10 -17.15
CA SER A 309 0.65 7.53 -18.50
C SER A 309 1.70 8.15 -19.44
N ASP A 310 2.33 9.27 -19.05
CA ASP A 310 3.37 9.96 -19.79
C ASP A 310 4.81 9.46 -19.47
N VAL A 311 4.94 8.48 -18.59
CA VAL A 311 6.24 7.86 -18.23
C VAL A 311 6.53 6.69 -19.16
N GLU A 312 7.63 6.79 -19.91
CA GLU A 312 8.11 5.70 -20.77
C GLU A 312 9.02 4.75 -19.98
N LEU A 313 8.63 3.48 -19.91
CA LEU A 313 9.45 2.45 -19.25
C LEU A 313 10.58 1.96 -20.17
N PRO A 314 11.80 1.69 -19.62
CA PRO A 314 12.85 0.98 -20.32
C PRO A 314 12.38 -0.37 -20.86
N SER A 315 12.77 -0.72 -22.09
CA SER A 315 12.30 -1.93 -22.78
C SER A 315 12.67 -3.22 -22.02
N ASP A 316 13.85 -3.28 -21.42
CA ASP A 316 14.32 -4.42 -20.62
C ASP A 316 13.49 -4.64 -19.34
N LEU A 317 12.82 -3.61 -18.87
CA LEU A 317 11.90 -3.67 -17.74
C LEU A 317 10.51 -4.12 -18.20
N ALA A 318 10.00 -3.54 -19.29
CA ALA A 318 8.70 -3.90 -19.85
C ALA A 318 8.61 -5.40 -20.22
N GLU A 319 9.69 -5.98 -20.74
CA GLU A 319 9.78 -7.41 -21.11
C GLU A 319 9.64 -8.39 -19.92
N LYS A 320 9.85 -7.93 -18.69
CA LYS A 320 9.75 -8.76 -17.46
C LYS A 320 8.38 -8.73 -16.82
N MET A 321 7.55 -7.79 -17.22
CA MET A 321 6.18 -7.64 -16.69
C MET A 321 5.23 -8.67 -17.32
N ILE A 322 4.05 -8.86 -16.72
CA ILE A 322 2.98 -9.63 -17.35
C ILE A 322 2.61 -8.94 -18.68
N PRO A 323 2.42 -9.70 -19.77
CA PRO A 323 2.08 -9.14 -21.07
C PRO A 323 0.84 -8.23 -21.05
N ASP A 324 0.87 -7.15 -21.84
CA ASP A 324 -0.21 -6.16 -21.84
C ASP A 324 -1.57 -6.74 -22.26
N GLU A 325 -1.57 -7.83 -23.01
CA GLU A 325 -2.78 -8.54 -23.44
C GLU A 325 -3.60 -9.08 -22.26
N GLU A 326 -2.95 -9.47 -21.15
CA GLU A 326 -3.64 -9.95 -19.94
C GLU A 326 -4.38 -8.83 -19.19
N TYR A 327 -4.08 -7.56 -19.49
CA TYR A 327 -4.74 -6.40 -18.89
C TYR A 327 -5.89 -5.84 -19.73
N ALA A 328 -6.24 -6.49 -20.85
CA ALA A 328 -7.25 -5.97 -21.78
C ALA A 328 -8.62 -5.71 -21.13
N ASP A 329 -8.98 -6.52 -20.14
CA ASP A 329 -10.24 -6.42 -19.41
C ASP A 329 -10.07 -5.83 -17.99
N ALA A 330 -8.94 -5.14 -17.72
CA ALA A 330 -8.69 -4.51 -16.42
C ALA A 330 -9.72 -3.42 -16.12
N ILE A 331 -10.25 -3.45 -14.90
CA ILE A 331 -11.32 -2.57 -14.42
C ILE A 331 -10.71 -1.55 -13.45
N PRO A 332 -10.44 -0.31 -13.86
CA PRO A 332 -9.96 0.71 -12.95
C PRO A 332 -11.06 1.11 -11.96
N LEU A 333 -10.72 1.14 -10.69
CA LEU A 333 -11.62 1.57 -9.62
C LEU A 333 -11.53 3.10 -9.50
N THR A 334 -12.52 3.82 -10.03
CA THR A 334 -12.49 5.28 -10.11
C THR A 334 -13.41 5.99 -9.11
N ASP A 335 -14.35 5.27 -8.49
CA ASP A 335 -15.20 5.78 -7.42
C ASP A 335 -14.60 5.45 -6.05
N ASN A 336 -13.75 6.35 -5.55
CA ASN A 336 -13.00 6.15 -4.32
C ASN A 336 -13.89 6.01 -3.07
N GLU A 337 -15.03 6.72 -3.05
CA GLU A 337 -15.98 6.64 -1.92
C GLU A 337 -16.68 5.27 -1.90
N ALA A 338 -17.16 4.81 -3.06
CA ALA A 338 -17.79 3.50 -3.17
C ALA A 338 -16.80 2.36 -2.85
N VAL A 339 -15.56 2.46 -3.32
CA VAL A 339 -14.49 1.49 -3.02
C VAL A 339 -14.17 1.47 -1.52
N SER A 340 -14.04 2.64 -0.90
CA SER A 340 -13.79 2.76 0.54
C SER A 340 -14.91 2.14 1.38
N ALA A 341 -16.17 2.43 1.02
CA ALA A 341 -17.34 1.86 1.69
C ALA A 341 -17.40 0.33 1.54
N ALA A 342 -17.15 -0.18 0.33
CA ALA A 342 -17.13 -1.62 0.07
C ALA A 342 -16.02 -2.32 0.87
N CYS A 343 -14.81 -1.76 0.94
CA CYS A 343 -13.71 -2.32 1.73
C CYS A 343 -14.00 -2.34 3.22
N ALA A 344 -14.61 -1.30 3.76
CA ALA A 344 -15.03 -1.27 5.16
C ALA A 344 -16.11 -2.35 5.46
N GLU A 345 -17.08 -2.54 4.54
CA GLU A 345 -18.08 -3.61 4.66
C GLU A 345 -17.42 -5.00 4.54
N ILE A 346 -16.48 -5.18 3.59
CA ILE A 346 -15.73 -6.44 3.45
C ILE A 346 -15.02 -6.79 4.76
N ALA A 347 -14.29 -5.86 5.36
CA ALA A 347 -13.57 -6.10 6.60
C ALA A 347 -14.50 -6.55 7.74
N SER A 348 -15.62 -5.84 7.95
CA SER A 348 -16.61 -6.15 8.98
C SER A 348 -17.27 -7.51 8.74
N ARG A 349 -17.77 -7.75 7.55
CA ARG A 349 -18.44 -9.00 7.20
C ARG A 349 -17.49 -10.20 7.21
N TRP A 350 -16.21 -10.00 6.82
CA TRP A 350 -15.21 -11.06 6.86
C TRP A 350 -14.98 -11.55 8.29
N GLU A 351 -14.87 -10.64 9.24
CA GLU A 351 -14.71 -10.96 10.65
C GLU A 351 -15.96 -11.70 11.21
N GLU A 352 -17.14 -11.28 10.82
CA GLU A 352 -18.40 -11.81 11.35
C GLU A 352 -18.84 -13.11 10.66
N GLU A 353 -18.65 -13.23 9.34
CA GLU A 353 -19.25 -14.31 8.54
C GLU A 353 -18.24 -15.38 8.08
N ILE A 354 -16.96 -15.01 7.77
CA ILE A 354 -15.99 -15.91 7.16
C ILE A 354 -15.04 -16.51 8.20
N ILE A 355 -14.42 -15.69 9.06
CA ILE A 355 -13.46 -16.17 10.08
C ILE A 355 -14.06 -17.30 10.95
N PRO A 356 -15.32 -17.24 11.41
CA PRO A 356 -15.90 -18.33 12.20
C PRO A 356 -16.03 -19.66 11.46
N LEU A 357 -16.00 -19.68 10.12
CA LEU A 357 -16.11 -20.89 9.30
C LEU A 357 -14.75 -21.56 9.03
N MET A 358 -13.64 -20.85 9.27
CA MET A 358 -12.28 -21.33 8.98
C MET A 358 -11.68 -22.17 10.13
N ASN A 359 -12.40 -22.40 11.22
CA ASN A 359 -11.95 -23.14 12.44
C ASN A 359 -12.33 -24.62 12.40
#